data_5a6edf581959e0e16685c216b3da8c8f
#
_entry.id   5a6edf581959e0e16685c216b3da8c8f
#
_cell.length_a   1.000
_cell.length_b   1.000
_cell.length_c   1.000
_cell.angle_alpha   90.00
_cell.angle_beta   90.00
_cell.angle_gamma   90.00
#
_symmetry.space_group_name_H-M   'P 1'
#
loop_
_entity.id
_entity.type
_entity.pdbx_description
1 polymer ?
#
loop_
_entity_poly.entity_id
_entity_poly.type
_entity_poly.pdbx_seq_one_letter_code
_entity_poly.pdbx_strand_id
1 'polypeptide(L)'
;MKKNLFVAMVGAFLALGLYSCQPAQKNQVKELPMFCTWYTYNEAEDFDSICRSFNELGIDGIVLKAGTAENYRKLIPVAHKYGLTVYAWVWTINNPEIAAAHPEWLSYNRNGHSIADSMAYVEY
;
A
#
# COMPACT_ATOMS: atom_id res chain seq x y z
N MET A 1 -48.20 24.92 -32.15
CA MET A 1 -46.96 25.07 -31.36
C MET A 1 -46.90 24.20 -30.09
N LYS A 2 -48.01 23.70 -29.48
CA LYS A 2 -47.96 22.91 -28.24
C LYS A 2 -47.52 21.43 -28.40
N LYS A 3 -47.70 20.82 -29.58
CA LYS A 3 -47.31 19.41 -29.83
C LYS A 3 -45.80 19.18 -29.91
N ASN A 4 -45.04 20.15 -30.40
CA ASN A 4 -43.59 20.00 -30.56
C ASN A 4 -42.82 20.14 -29.24
N LEU A 5 -43.39 20.84 -28.25
CA LEU A 5 -42.82 20.99 -26.93
C LEU A 5 -42.87 19.68 -26.10
N PHE A 6 -43.97 18.91 -26.29
CA PHE A 6 -44.16 17.64 -25.58
C PHE A 6 -43.20 16.55 -26.08
N VAL A 7 -42.94 16.51 -27.38
CA VAL A 7 -41.97 15.57 -27.97
C VAL A 7 -40.55 15.89 -27.54
N ALA A 8 -40.19 17.18 -27.42
CA ALA A 8 -38.88 17.59 -26.94
C ALA A 8 -38.66 17.25 -25.45
N MET A 9 -39.66 17.36 -24.59
CA MET A 9 -39.58 16.97 -23.19
C MET A 9 -39.44 15.46 -22.99
N VAL A 10 -40.17 14.64 -23.74
CA VAL A 10 -40.05 13.16 -23.66
C VAL A 10 -38.69 12.69 -24.15
N GLY A 11 -38.14 13.31 -25.19
CA GLY A 11 -36.79 13.00 -25.68
C GLY A 11 -35.68 13.32 -24.67
N ALA A 12 -35.81 14.43 -23.93
CA ALA A 12 -34.84 14.81 -22.88
C ALA A 12 -34.86 13.86 -21.68
N PHE A 13 -36.04 13.35 -21.29
CA PHE A 13 -36.15 12.37 -20.20
C PHE A 13 -35.58 10.99 -20.57
N LEU A 14 -35.71 10.56 -21.83
CA LEU A 14 -35.12 9.32 -22.32
C LEU A 14 -33.57 9.40 -22.39
N ALA A 15 -33.03 10.56 -22.75
CA ALA A 15 -31.59 10.75 -22.80
C ALA A 15 -30.96 10.75 -21.41
N LEU A 16 -31.63 11.29 -20.39
CA LEU A 16 -31.13 11.28 -18.99
C LEU A 16 -31.20 9.89 -18.36
N GLY A 17 -32.13 9.03 -18.76
CA GLY A 17 -32.25 7.65 -18.27
C GLY A 17 -31.12 6.71 -18.74
N LEU A 18 -30.50 7.00 -19.87
CA LEU A 18 -29.40 6.18 -20.41
C LEU A 18 -28.02 6.46 -19.78
N TYR A 19 -27.86 7.59 -19.09
CA TYR A 19 -26.64 7.92 -18.39
C TYR A 19 -26.48 7.24 -17.02
N SER A 20 -27.55 6.61 -16.51
CA SER A 20 -27.58 6.04 -15.16
C SER A 20 -27.06 4.59 -15.06
N CYS A 21 -26.80 3.93 -16.18
CA CYS A 21 -26.20 2.59 -16.20
C CYS A 21 -24.75 2.63 -16.70
N GLN A 22 -23.87 3.30 -15.97
CA GLN A 22 -22.45 2.93 -16.07
C GLN A 22 -22.32 1.55 -15.41
N PRO A 23 -21.83 0.51 -16.13
CA PRO A 23 -21.51 -0.75 -15.49
C PRO A 23 -20.53 -0.44 -14.38
N ALA A 24 -20.86 -0.87 -13.15
CA ALA A 24 -19.94 -0.77 -12.04
C ALA A 24 -18.57 -1.23 -12.52
N GLN A 25 -17.58 -0.34 -12.46
CA GLN A 25 -16.22 -0.68 -12.80
C GLN A 25 -15.90 -1.93 -11.98
N LYS A 26 -15.84 -3.09 -12.63
CA LYS A 26 -15.33 -4.30 -11.97
C LYS A 26 -13.96 -3.90 -11.46
N ASN A 27 -13.85 -3.74 -10.14
CA ASN A 27 -12.56 -3.65 -9.50
C ASN A 27 -11.78 -4.85 -10.04
N GLN A 28 -10.85 -4.58 -10.95
CA GLN A 28 -9.94 -5.62 -11.39
C GLN A 28 -9.19 -6.01 -10.12
N VAL A 29 -9.52 -7.17 -9.59
CA VAL A 29 -8.72 -7.79 -8.53
C VAL A 29 -7.35 -7.90 -9.14
N LYS A 30 -6.45 -7.01 -8.72
CA LYS A 30 -5.04 -7.07 -9.16
C LYS A 30 -4.56 -8.45 -8.72
N GLU A 31 -4.17 -9.27 -9.68
CA GLU A 31 -3.59 -10.58 -9.35
C GLU A 31 -2.44 -10.34 -8.39
N LEU A 32 -2.43 -11.12 -7.31
CA LEU A 32 -1.35 -11.05 -6.36
C LEU A 32 -0.09 -11.62 -7.03
N PRO A 33 1.08 -11.02 -6.80
CA PRO A 33 2.32 -11.55 -7.34
C PRO A 33 2.54 -12.99 -6.85
N MET A 34 2.99 -13.87 -7.75
CA MET A 34 3.16 -15.28 -7.45
C MET A 34 4.42 -15.55 -6.63
N PHE A 35 5.48 -14.78 -6.89
CA PHE A 35 6.75 -14.88 -6.17
C PHE A 35 7.12 -13.55 -5.55
N CYS A 36 7.22 -13.54 -4.21
CA CYS A 36 7.68 -12.39 -3.45
C CYS A 36 8.93 -12.75 -2.65
N THR A 37 9.84 -11.80 -2.53
CA THR A 37 11.00 -11.91 -1.65
C THR A 37 10.99 -10.83 -0.58
N TRP A 38 11.71 -11.08 0.50
CA TRP A 38 11.97 -10.09 1.54
C TRP A 38 13.26 -9.34 1.25
N TYR A 39 13.24 -8.01 1.40
CA TYR A 39 14.43 -7.20 1.30
C TYR A 39 14.46 -6.09 2.35
N THR A 40 15.58 -6.00 3.06
CA THR A 40 15.85 -4.88 3.98
C THR A 40 16.76 -3.89 3.26
N TYR A 41 16.31 -2.65 3.12
CA TYR A 41 17.06 -1.62 2.45
C TYR A 41 18.35 -1.27 3.20
N ASN A 42 19.43 -1.18 2.46
CA ASN A 42 20.75 -0.74 2.92
C ASN A 42 21.24 0.36 1.97
N GLU A 43 21.57 1.53 2.51
CA GLU A 43 22.02 2.68 1.71
C GLU A 43 23.35 2.43 0.99
N ALA A 44 24.17 1.48 1.46
CA ALA A 44 25.42 1.10 0.82
C ALA A 44 25.24 0.25 -0.44
N GLU A 45 24.03 -0.25 -0.71
CA GLU A 45 23.73 -1.14 -1.82
C GLU A 45 23.02 -0.39 -2.96
N ASP A 46 23.29 -0.80 -4.19
CA ASP A 46 22.60 -0.29 -5.38
C ASP A 46 21.23 -0.97 -5.54
N PHE A 47 20.20 -0.34 -5.00
CA PHE A 47 18.85 -0.86 -5.03
C PHE A 47 18.29 -1.02 -6.47
N ASP A 48 18.72 -0.18 -7.43
CA ASP A 48 18.32 -0.32 -8.85
C ASP A 48 18.84 -1.64 -9.43
N SER A 49 20.09 -1.98 -9.16
CA SER A 49 20.70 -3.25 -9.58
C SER A 49 20.02 -4.46 -8.92
N ILE A 50 19.67 -4.35 -7.65
CA ILE A 50 18.97 -5.41 -6.90
C ILE A 50 17.58 -5.66 -7.50
N CYS A 51 16.80 -4.61 -7.78
CA CYS A 51 15.48 -4.73 -8.40
C CYS A 51 15.57 -5.36 -9.81
N ARG A 52 16.61 -5.03 -10.57
CA ARG A 52 16.87 -5.66 -11.87
C ARG A 52 17.10 -7.17 -11.70
N SER A 53 17.96 -7.55 -10.78
CA SER A 53 18.25 -8.97 -10.50
C SER A 53 17.01 -9.74 -10.05
N PHE A 54 16.15 -9.14 -9.23
CA PHE A 54 14.89 -9.76 -8.83
C PHE A 54 13.95 -10.00 -10.02
N ASN A 55 13.84 -9.04 -10.92
CA ASN A 55 13.07 -9.21 -12.15
C ASN A 55 13.65 -10.33 -13.04
N GLU A 56 14.97 -10.38 -13.24
CA GLU A 56 15.66 -11.42 -14.01
C GLU A 56 15.45 -12.83 -13.42
N LEU A 57 15.27 -12.93 -12.10
CA LEU A 57 14.96 -14.17 -11.38
C LEU A 57 13.47 -14.54 -11.40
N GLY A 58 12.61 -13.72 -12.02
CA GLY A 58 11.16 -13.94 -12.08
C GLY A 58 10.44 -13.64 -10.78
N ILE A 59 11.00 -12.77 -9.93
CA ILE A 59 10.33 -12.27 -8.73
C ILE A 59 9.36 -11.17 -9.13
N ASP A 60 8.11 -11.28 -8.69
CA ASP A 60 7.02 -10.34 -9.02
C ASP A 60 6.82 -9.26 -7.96
N GLY A 61 7.30 -9.49 -6.75
CA GLY A 61 7.10 -8.57 -5.64
C GLY A 61 8.15 -8.63 -4.56
N ILE A 62 8.23 -7.54 -3.80
CA ILE A 62 9.15 -7.44 -2.65
C ILE A 62 8.41 -6.98 -1.40
N VAL A 63 8.69 -7.64 -0.28
CA VAL A 63 8.35 -7.16 1.06
C VAL A 63 9.52 -6.30 1.53
N LEU A 64 9.37 -4.99 1.36
CA LEU A 64 10.45 -4.03 1.56
C LEU A 64 10.42 -3.47 2.98
N LYS A 65 11.53 -3.62 3.72
CA LYS A 65 11.81 -2.90 4.97
C LYS A 65 12.72 -1.69 4.65
N ALA A 66 12.14 -0.51 4.49
CA ALA A 66 12.89 0.70 4.14
C ALA A 66 13.18 1.63 5.34
N GLY A 67 12.62 1.34 6.50
CA GLY A 67 12.83 2.09 7.74
C GLY A 67 12.00 3.38 7.83
N THR A 68 12.12 4.30 6.87
CA THR A 68 11.44 5.60 6.91
C THR A 68 10.47 5.79 5.75
N ALA A 69 9.46 6.66 5.94
CA ALA A 69 8.53 7.02 4.87
C ALA A 69 9.22 7.70 3.67
N GLU A 70 10.31 8.42 3.91
CA GLU A 70 11.10 9.05 2.86
C GLU A 70 11.80 8.02 1.98
N ASN A 71 12.41 6.99 2.59
CA ASN A 71 13.00 5.89 1.86
C ASN A 71 11.96 5.16 1.01
N TYR A 72 10.75 4.89 1.53
CA TYR A 72 9.69 4.30 0.72
C TYR A 72 9.34 5.16 -0.50
N ARG A 73 9.20 6.48 -0.35
CA ARG A 73 8.91 7.39 -1.48
C ARG A 73 10.00 7.35 -2.55
N LYS A 74 11.25 7.16 -2.14
CA LYS A 74 12.42 7.10 -3.01
C LYS A 74 12.53 5.75 -3.73
N LEU A 75 12.28 4.64 -3.01
CA LEU A 75 12.57 3.29 -3.48
C LEU A 75 11.41 2.66 -4.28
N ILE A 76 10.15 2.96 -3.94
CA ILE A 76 8.99 2.40 -4.63
C ILE A 76 9.01 2.66 -6.15
N PRO A 77 9.29 3.88 -6.64
CA PRO A 77 9.36 4.12 -8.08
C PRO A 77 10.46 3.29 -8.77
N VAL A 78 11.57 3.04 -8.09
CA VAL A 78 12.67 2.20 -8.61
C VAL A 78 12.21 0.75 -8.76
N ALA A 79 11.56 0.19 -7.75
CA ALA A 79 11.02 -1.18 -7.84
C ALA A 79 9.96 -1.32 -8.95
N HIS A 80 9.07 -0.34 -9.07
CA HIS A 80 8.03 -0.32 -10.10
C HIS A 80 8.60 -0.25 -11.52
N LYS A 81 9.75 0.39 -11.73
CA LYS A 81 10.46 0.42 -13.03
C LYS A 81 10.76 -1.00 -13.55
N TYR A 82 10.96 -1.95 -12.66
CA TYR A 82 11.21 -3.36 -12.96
C TYR A 82 9.96 -4.25 -12.83
N GLY A 83 8.78 -3.65 -12.72
CA GLY A 83 7.51 -4.37 -12.62
C GLY A 83 7.26 -5.02 -11.24
N LEU A 84 8.10 -4.76 -10.24
CA LEU A 84 7.97 -5.35 -8.92
C LEU A 84 6.83 -4.70 -8.13
N THR A 85 5.93 -5.49 -7.57
CA THR A 85 4.94 -5.02 -6.59
C THR A 85 5.64 -4.84 -5.23
N VAL A 86 5.41 -3.69 -4.57
CA VAL A 86 6.04 -3.39 -3.28
C VAL A 86 5.03 -3.50 -2.16
N TYR A 87 5.35 -4.33 -1.16
CA TYR A 87 4.66 -4.42 0.12
C TYR A 87 5.53 -3.77 1.19
N ALA A 88 5.04 -2.70 1.80
CA ALA A 88 5.78 -2.04 2.86
C ALA A 88 5.76 -2.88 4.13
N TRP A 89 6.94 -3.19 4.65
CA TRP A 89 7.09 -3.79 5.97
C TRP A 89 7.34 -2.70 7.01
N VAL A 90 6.46 -2.57 7.96
CA VAL A 90 6.54 -1.56 9.02
C VAL A 90 6.32 -2.19 10.40
N TRP A 91 7.06 -1.71 11.39
CA TRP A 91 6.79 -2.04 12.78
C TRP A 91 5.55 -1.27 13.23
N THR A 92 4.50 -1.99 13.60
CA THR A 92 3.27 -1.37 14.10
C THR A 92 3.19 -1.36 15.63
N ILE A 93 3.96 -2.22 16.30
CA ILE A 93 3.87 -2.45 17.74
C ILE A 93 5.07 -1.88 18.50
N ASN A 94 6.22 -1.77 17.84
CA ASN A 94 7.46 -1.30 18.45
C ASN A 94 7.82 0.11 17.95
N ASN A 95 7.26 1.12 18.62
CA ASN A 95 7.60 2.52 18.37
C ASN A 95 7.82 3.23 19.72
N PRO A 96 9.10 3.41 20.14
CA PRO A 96 9.44 3.99 21.43
C PRO A 96 8.91 5.42 21.62
N GLU A 97 8.89 6.22 20.56
CA GLU A 97 8.41 7.60 20.62
C GLU A 97 6.90 7.66 20.87
N ILE A 98 6.13 6.83 20.17
CA ILE A 98 4.70 6.71 20.37
C ILE A 98 4.40 6.10 21.74
N ALA A 99 5.16 5.09 22.17
CA ALA A 99 5.01 4.47 23.49
C ALA A 99 5.27 5.46 24.62
N ALA A 100 6.23 6.36 24.46
CA ALA A 100 6.50 7.42 25.44
C ALA A 100 5.40 8.51 25.46
N ALA A 101 4.88 8.87 24.28
CA ALA A 101 3.83 9.87 24.14
C ALA A 101 2.43 9.35 24.58
N HIS A 102 2.20 8.05 24.42
CA HIS A 102 0.91 7.39 24.64
C HIS A 102 1.08 6.08 25.42
N PRO A 103 1.49 6.14 26.70
CA PRO A 103 1.67 4.95 27.53
C PRO A 103 0.38 4.14 27.70
N GLU A 104 -0.78 4.77 27.54
CA GLU A 104 -2.10 4.12 27.57
C GLU A 104 -2.36 3.19 26.37
N TRP A 105 -1.54 3.24 25.31
CA TRP A 105 -1.64 2.35 24.15
C TRP A 105 -0.77 1.10 24.28
N LEU A 106 0.02 1.00 25.32
CA LEU A 106 0.88 -0.16 25.54
C LEU A 106 0.06 -1.42 25.83
N SER A 107 0.45 -2.52 25.19
CA SER A 107 -0.09 -3.83 25.52
C SER A 107 0.58 -4.38 26.76
N TYR A 108 -0.21 -4.84 27.72
CA TYR A 108 0.26 -5.48 28.94
C TYR A 108 -0.01 -6.98 28.91
N ASN A 109 0.95 -7.75 29.37
CA ASN A 109 0.75 -9.17 29.58
C ASN A 109 -0.09 -9.43 30.84
N ARG A 110 -0.45 -10.69 31.09
CA ARG A 110 -1.24 -11.10 32.27
C ARG A 110 -0.61 -10.78 33.62
N ASN A 111 0.69 -10.49 33.67
CA ASN A 111 1.43 -10.14 34.88
C ASN A 111 1.58 -8.62 35.06
N GLY A 112 0.94 -7.82 34.23
CA GLY A 112 1.00 -6.36 34.26
C GLY A 112 2.29 -5.74 33.71
N HIS A 113 3.13 -6.52 33.02
CA HIS A 113 4.32 -6.00 32.34
C HIS A 113 4.00 -5.64 30.90
N SER A 114 4.46 -4.46 30.45
CA SER A 114 4.39 -4.08 29.05
C SER A 114 5.48 -4.79 28.23
N ILE A 115 5.29 -4.87 26.92
CA ILE A 115 6.35 -5.33 26.01
C ILE A 115 7.59 -4.45 26.13
N ALA A 116 7.43 -3.15 26.41
CA ALA A 116 8.53 -2.22 26.62
C ALA A 116 9.44 -2.61 27.81
N ASP A 117 8.91 -3.28 28.83
CA ASP A 117 9.66 -3.71 30.02
C ASP A 117 10.51 -4.96 29.75
N SER A 118 10.18 -5.74 28.74
CA SER A 118 10.81 -7.04 28.46
C SER A 118 11.75 -7.04 27.25
N MET A 119 11.69 -6.04 26.41
CA MET A 119 12.63 -5.87 25.30
C MET A 119 13.74 -4.93 25.75
N ALA A 120 14.93 -5.49 26.02
CA ALA A 120 16.15 -4.74 25.84
C ALA A 120 16.16 -4.32 24.37
N TYR A 121 15.92 -3.04 24.10
CA TYR A 121 16.00 -2.50 22.75
C TYR A 121 17.38 -2.81 22.20
N VAL A 122 17.46 -3.76 21.29
CA VAL A 122 18.65 -3.93 20.49
C VAL A 122 18.58 -2.80 19.48
N GLU A 123 19.38 -1.77 19.68
CA GLU A 123 19.63 -0.76 18.65
C GLU A 123 20.21 -1.49 17.43
N TYR A 124 19.49 -1.41 16.31
CA TYR A 124 19.99 -1.86 15.03
C TYR A 124 20.53 -0.68 14.25
#